data_f2f9dd7e70e1baffb89fa30ea516f90d
#
_entry.id   f2f9dd7e70e1baffb89fa30ea516f90d
#
_cell.length_a   1.000
_cell.length_b   1.000
_cell.length_c   1.000
_cell.angle_alpha   90.00
_cell.angle_beta   90.00
_cell.angle_gamma   90.00
#
_symmetry.space_group_name_H-M   'P 1'
#
loop_
_entity.id
_entity.type
_entity.pdbx_description
1 polymer ?
#
loop_
_entity_poly.entity_id
_entity_poly.type
_entity_poly.pdbx_seq_one_letter_code
_entity_poly.pdbx_strand_id
1 'polypeptide(L)'
;FGDGFVKNKAIDDRAGCLIMMDMINGDPEYDAWYAFTVQEEIGTRGAKAAAFTIAPDIAVVLETTTACDIAGTSGEKRVCERGEGCVVSFMDRATIYDRELYQLARSTADELGIPNQTKTLIAGGNDSGAIHVSRGGVRTCALSVPTRYLHSPACVAKESDIEATAKLAEAALGAFAEL
;
A
#
# COMPACT_ATOMS: atom_id res chain seq x y z
N PHE A 1 -8.92 -0.80 20.38
CA PHE A 1 -9.42 0.57 20.56
C PHE A 1 -10.73 0.77 19.79
N GLY A 2 -11.86 0.90 20.49
CA GLY A 2 -13.16 0.87 19.83
C GLY A 2 -13.46 -0.49 19.18
N ASP A 3 -14.55 -0.59 18.42
CA ASP A 3 -14.92 -1.83 17.74
C ASP A 3 -14.17 -1.96 16.42
N GLY A 4 -13.22 -2.90 16.35
CA GLY A 4 -12.44 -3.21 15.15
C GLY A 4 -11.44 -2.11 14.74
N PHE A 5 -10.97 -1.27 15.70
CA PHE A 5 -9.92 -0.29 15.44
C PHE A 5 -8.65 -0.58 16.20
N VAL A 6 -7.54 -0.46 15.55
CA VAL A 6 -6.20 -0.49 16.12
C VAL A 6 -5.69 0.93 16.30
N LYS A 7 -5.19 1.25 17.49
CA LYS A 7 -4.52 2.51 17.77
C LYS A 7 -3.11 2.24 18.29
N ASN A 8 -2.12 2.74 17.58
CA ASN A 8 -0.72 2.62 17.99
C ASN A 8 0.14 3.71 17.33
N LYS A 9 1.37 3.88 17.82
CA LYS A 9 2.40 4.60 17.07
C LYS A 9 2.91 3.71 15.94
N ALA A 10 3.40 4.33 14.86
CA ALA A 10 4.09 3.64 13.78
C ALA A 10 3.26 2.47 13.16
N ILE A 11 1.92 2.62 13.07
CA ILE A 11 1.11 1.80 12.18
C ILE A 11 1.64 1.98 10.76
N ASP A 12 2.10 3.14 10.46
CA ASP A 12 2.93 3.55 9.35
C ASP A 12 4.42 3.24 9.65
N ASP A 13 5.09 2.22 9.00
CA ASP A 13 4.38 1.20 8.24
C ASP A 13 4.57 -0.20 8.83
N ARG A 14 4.16 -0.38 10.07
CA ARG A 14 4.11 -1.71 10.67
C ARG A 14 2.97 -2.56 10.11
N ALA A 15 1.93 -1.91 9.55
CA ALA A 15 0.83 -2.64 8.93
C ALA A 15 1.31 -3.37 7.66
N GLY A 16 2.03 -2.71 6.77
CA GLY A 16 2.63 -3.35 5.61
C GLY A 16 3.67 -4.41 5.97
N CYS A 17 4.48 -4.16 7.03
CA CYS A 17 5.39 -5.17 7.55
C CYS A 17 4.65 -6.43 8.03
N LEU A 18 3.54 -6.29 8.75
CA LEU A 18 2.72 -7.41 9.21
C LEU A 18 2.17 -8.21 8.03
N ILE A 19 1.60 -7.52 7.04
CA ILE A 19 1.06 -8.14 5.83
C ILE A 19 2.15 -8.95 5.11
N MET A 20 3.33 -8.39 4.91
CA MET A 20 4.45 -9.12 4.28
C MET A 20 4.89 -10.34 5.10
N MET A 21 4.90 -10.22 6.43
CA MET A 21 5.24 -11.36 7.30
C MET A 21 4.22 -12.49 7.18
N ASP A 22 2.93 -12.17 7.10
CA ASP A 22 1.88 -13.15 6.92
C ASP A 22 1.99 -13.82 5.55
N MET A 23 2.28 -13.06 4.48
CA MET A 23 2.52 -13.60 3.14
C MET A 23 3.73 -14.54 3.10
N ILE A 24 4.84 -14.19 3.77
CA ILE A 24 6.05 -15.03 3.84
C ILE A 24 5.77 -16.34 4.60
N ASN A 25 4.98 -16.28 5.68
CA ASN A 25 4.63 -17.45 6.50
C ASN A 25 3.51 -18.31 5.87
N GLY A 26 2.86 -17.81 4.83
CA GLY A 26 1.91 -18.57 4.01
C GLY A 26 2.64 -19.59 3.13
N ASP A 27 1.93 -20.07 2.14
CA ASP A 27 2.47 -20.95 1.09
C ASP A 27 2.35 -20.21 -0.26
N PRO A 28 3.26 -19.27 -0.56
CA PRO A 28 3.16 -18.44 -1.75
C PRO A 28 3.32 -19.29 -3.00
N GLU A 29 2.39 -19.15 -3.93
CA GLU A 29 2.39 -19.89 -5.20
C GLU A 29 3.50 -19.42 -6.14
N TYR A 30 3.95 -18.18 -6.00
CA TYR A 30 4.93 -17.55 -6.88
C TYR A 30 6.19 -17.11 -6.10
N ASP A 31 7.33 -17.19 -6.74
CA ASP A 31 8.57 -16.65 -6.22
C ASP A 31 8.50 -15.12 -6.15
N ALA A 32 8.79 -14.55 -4.99
CA ALA A 32 8.79 -13.11 -4.76
C ALA A 32 9.92 -12.69 -3.82
N TRP A 33 10.40 -11.46 -4.00
CA TRP A 33 11.31 -10.81 -3.06
C TRP A 33 10.51 -9.98 -2.06
N TYR A 34 10.69 -10.23 -0.78
CA TYR A 34 10.09 -9.44 0.30
C TYR A 34 11.16 -8.53 0.91
N ALA A 35 11.05 -7.24 0.65
CA ALA A 35 12.04 -6.26 1.06
C ALA A 35 11.50 -5.34 2.18
N PHE A 36 11.96 -5.54 3.40
CA PHE A 36 11.71 -4.63 4.52
C PHE A 36 12.72 -3.48 4.44
N THR A 37 12.32 -2.39 3.85
CA THR A 37 13.19 -1.25 3.59
C THR A 37 13.39 -0.38 4.83
N VAL A 38 14.47 0.39 4.85
CA VAL A 38 14.79 1.32 5.93
C VAL A 38 14.77 2.76 5.41
N GLN A 39 14.54 3.71 6.32
CA GLN A 39 14.65 5.13 6.02
C GLN A 39 13.66 5.62 4.93
N GLU A 40 12.43 5.07 4.92
CA GLU A 40 11.36 5.57 4.06
C GLU A 40 11.04 7.03 4.43
N GLU A 41 10.77 7.31 5.70
CA GLU A 41 10.34 8.60 6.26
C GLU A 41 11.33 9.76 6.06
N ILE A 42 12.56 9.46 5.68
CA ILE A 42 13.61 10.46 5.44
C ILE A 42 14.12 10.43 3.99
N GLY A 43 13.31 9.91 3.07
CA GLY A 43 13.55 9.98 1.63
C GLY A 43 13.79 8.64 0.96
N THR A 44 13.03 7.61 1.32
CA THR A 44 12.93 6.32 0.59
C THR A 44 14.28 5.67 0.28
N ARG A 45 15.26 5.83 1.19
CA ARG A 45 16.67 5.52 0.91
C ARG A 45 16.93 4.02 0.78
N GLY A 46 16.29 3.22 1.64
CA GLY A 46 16.40 1.77 1.60
C GLY A 46 15.80 1.18 0.34
N ALA A 47 14.63 1.65 -0.07
CA ALA A 47 13.96 1.22 -1.29
C ALA A 47 14.78 1.50 -2.55
N LYS A 48 15.45 2.65 -2.61
CA LYS A 48 16.36 2.97 -3.72
C LYS A 48 17.48 1.95 -3.87
N ALA A 49 18.10 1.53 -2.76
CA ALA A 49 19.17 0.56 -2.76
C ALA A 49 18.66 -0.86 -3.07
N ALA A 50 17.53 -1.24 -2.46
CA ALA A 50 16.90 -2.54 -2.66
C ALA A 50 16.46 -2.73 -4.12
N ALA A 51 15.73 -1.78 -4.69
CA ALA A 51 15.28 -1.85 -6.07
C ALA A 51 16.43 -1.92 -7.08
N PHE A 52 17.52 -1.19 -6.81
CA PHE A 52 18.71 -1.28 -7.66
C PHE A 52 19.34 -2.67 -7.64
N THR A 53 19.38 -3.31 -6.48
CA THR A 53 20.01 -4.62 -6.29
C THR A 53 19.13 -5.76 -6.80
N ILE A 54 17.84 -5.75 -6.45
CA ILE A 54 16.87 -6.77 -6.83
C ILE A 54 16.57 -6.68 -8.33
N ALA A 55 16.46 -5.46 -8.87
CA ALA A 55 16.11 -5.18 -10.26
C ALA A 55 14.79 -5.86 -10.69
N PRO A 56 13.67 -5.66 -9.97
CA PRO A 56 12.43 -6.31 -10.30
C PRO A 56 11.79 -5.73 -11.55
N ASP A 57 10.99 -6.52 -12.27
CA ASP A 57 10.13 -6.05 -13.36
C ASP A 57 8.89 -5.33 -12.81
N ILE A 58 8.33 -5.87 -11.73
CA ILE A 58 7.15 -5.33 -11.03
C ILE A 58 7.47 -5.21 -9.54
N ALA A 59 7.00 -4.15 -8.91
CA ALA A 59 7.05 -3.97 -7.46
C ALA A 59 5.67 -3.59 -6.90
N VAL A 60 5.25 -4.31 -5.87
CA VAL A 60 4.09 -3.96 -5.05
C VAL A 60 4.61 -3.32 -3.77
N VAL A 61 4.17 -2.11 -3.49
CA VAL A 61 4.51 -1.39 -2.26
C VAL A 61 3.31 -1.48 -1.31
N LEU A 62 3.53 -2.10 -0.16
CA LEU A 62 2.57 -2.14 0.93
C LEU A 62 2.87 -0.98 1.87
N GLU A 63 1.84 -0.22 2.22
CA GLU A 63 2.02 1.06 2.91
C GLU A 63 0.77 1.44 3.71
N THR A 64 0.83 2.51 4.47
CA THR A 64 -0.36 3.19 4.98
C THR A 64 -0.59 4.50 4.22
N THR A 65 -1.81 5.02 4.25
CA THR A 65 -2.10 6.30 3.63
C THR A 65 -3.06 7.14 4.47
N THR A 66 -2.92 8.46 4.41
CA THR A 66 -3.76 9.39 5.15
C THR A 66 -5.22 9.27 4.73
N ALA A 67 -6.11 8.86 5.63
CA ALA A 67 -7.54 8.77 5.36
C ALA A 67 -8.17 10.15 5.16
N CYS A 68 -7.85 11.11 6.02
CA CYS A 68 -8.43 12.45 6.02
C CYS A 68 -9.98 12.45 6.11
N ASP A 69 -10.54 11.43 6.77
CA ASP A 69 -11.98 11.16 6.90
C ASP A 69 -12.55 11.68 8.24
N ILE A 70 -11.95 12.72 8.81
CA ILE A 70 -12.38 13.32 10.07
C ILE A 70 -13.62 14.21 9.89
N ALA A 71 -14.35 14.44 10.97
CA ALA A 71 -15.51 15.34 10.97
C ALA A 71 -15.15 16.73 10.45
N GLY A 72 -15.99 17.26 9.57
CA GLY A 72 -15.77 18.58 8.94
C GLY A 72 -14.91 18.55 7.67
N THR A 73 -14.33 17.40 7.28
CA THR A 73 -13.67 17.27 5.99
C THR A 73 -14.69 16.97 4.90
N SER A 74 -14.76 17.82 3.88
CA SER A 74 -15.63 17.59 2.71
C SER A 74 -15.12 16.42 1.86
N GLY A 75 -16.00 15.79 1.09
CA GLY A 75 -15.67 14.65 0.22
C GLY A 75 -14.48 14.92 -0.71
N GLU A 76 -14.37 16.12 -1.27
CA GLU A 76 -13.28 16.52 -2.15
C GLU A 76 -11.90 16.59 -1.47
N LYS A 77 -11.86 16.73 -0.14
CA LYS A 77 -10.63 16.77 0.66
C LYS A 77 -10.31 15.44 1.33
N ARG A 78 -11.18 14.46 1.24
CA ARG A 78 -10.92 13.12 1.73
C ARG A 78 -10.00 12.40 0.75
N VAL A 79 -8.92 11.87 1.25
CA VAL A 79 -7.99 11.08 0.43
C VAL A 79 -8.55 9.68 0.22
N CYS A 80 -9.06 9.09 1.29
CA CYS A 80 -9.73 7.80 1.37
C CYS A 80 -10.49 7.70 2.69
N GLU A 81 -11.25 6.63 2.89
CA GLU A 81 -12.05 6.41 4.11
C GLU A 81 -11.65 5.12 4.80
N ARG A 82 -11.57 5.14 6.14
CA ARG A 82 -11.39 3.93 6.93
C ARG A 82 -12.68 3.12 6.96
N GLY A 83 -12.56 1.82 6.75
CA GLY A 83 -13.69 0.91 6.67
C GLY A 83 -14.16 0.59 5.27
N GLU A 84 -13.58 1.26 4.27
CA GLU A 84 -13.87 1.03 2.86
C GLU A 84 -12.82 0.12 2.17
N GLY A 85 -11.97 -0.53 2.97
CA GLY A 85 -11.00 -1.51 2.50
C GLY A 85 -9.68 -0.94 2.00
N CYS A 86 -8.97 -1.75 1.23
CA CYS A 86 -7.65 -1.44 0.69
C CYS A 86 -7.68 -0.22 -0.24
N VAL A 87 -6.71 0.67 -0.09
CA VAL A 87 -6.54 1.84 -0.98
C VAL A 87 -5.57 1.51 -2.08
N VAL A 88 -6.06 1.44 -3.31
CA VAL A 88 -5.23 1.28 -4.51
C VAL A 88 -4.87 2.66 -5.05
N SER A 89 -3.59 2.96 -5.14
CA SER A 89 -3.12 4.28 -5.56
C SER A 89 -3.02 4.37 -7.09
N PHE A 90 -3.62 5.44 -7.67
CA PHE A 90 -3.45 5.78 -9.06
C PHE A 90 -2.28 6.76 -9.26
N MET A 91 -2.14 7.73 -8.36
CA MET A 91 -1.07 8.73 -8.36
C MET A 91 -0.84 9.28 -6.97
N ASP A 92 0.40 9.60 -6.66
CA ASP A 92 0.81 10.41 -5.51
C ASP A 92 1.78 11.52 -5.94
N ARG A 93 2.49 12.16 -5.00
CA ARG A 93 3.41 13.26 -5.33
C ARG A 93 4.68 12.82 -6.03
N ALA A 94 5.05 11.55 -5.92
CA ALA A 94 6.30 11.02 -6.42
C ALA A 94 6.12 10.05 -7.59
N THR A 95 4.91 9.47 -7.75
CA THR A 95 4.66 8.36 -8.66
C THR A 95 3.35 8.54 -9.41
N ILE A 96 3.35 8.30 -10.71
CA ILE A 96 2.18 7.90 -11.50
C ILE A 96 2.31 6.40 -11.66
N TYR A 97 1.42 5.66 -11.03
CA TYR A 97 1.48 4.20 -10.99
C TYR A 97 1.17 3.58 -12.35
N ASP A 98 1.67 2.37 -12.57
CA ASP A 98 1.39 1.63 -13.80
C ASP A 98 -0.12 1.38 -13.93
N ARG A 99 -0.69 1.80 -15.06
CA ARG A 99 -2.14 1.77 -15.27
C ARG A 99 -2.69 0.35 -15.31
N GLU A 100 -1.96 -0.57 -15.92
CA GLU A 100 -2.40 -1.96 -16.07
C GLU A 100 -2.40 -2.65 -14.69
N LEU A 101 -1.33 -2.47 -13.89
CA LEU A 101 -1.28 -2.99 -12.53
C LEU A 101 -2.37 -2.40 -11.63
N TYR A 102 -2.62 -1.09 -11.73
CA TYR A 102 -3.73 -0.45 -11.01
C TYR A 102 -5.08 -1.06 -11.40
N GLN A 103 -5.35 -1.21 -12.69
CA GLN A 103 -6.62 -1.77 -13.16
C GLN A 103 -6.77 -3.23 -12.76
N LEU A 104 -5.70 -4.02 -12.89
CA LEU A 104 -5.71 -5.42 -12.52
C LEU A 104 -5.91 -5.62 -11.03
N ALA A 105 -5.23 -4.84 -10.17
CA ALA A 105 -5.47 -4.89 -8.72
C ALA A 105 -6.93 -4.57 -8.35
N ARG A 106 -7.52 -3.57 -9.00
CA ARG A 106 -8.92 -3.20 -8.79
C ARG A 106 -9.89 -4.29 -9.24
N SER A 107 -9.72 -4.81 -10.46
CA SER A 107 -10.58 -5.89 -10.97
C SER A 107 -10.45 -7.17 -10.14
N THR A 108 -9.24 -7.56 -9.74
CA THR A 108 -9.01 -8.70 -8.85
C THR A 108 -9.73 -8.52 -7.52
N ALA A 109 -9.67 -7.33 -6.93
CA ALA A 109 -10.40 -7.06 -5.69
C ALA A 109 -11.92 -7.18 -5.88
N ASP A 110 -12.46 -6.61 -6.95
CA ASP A 110 -13.89 -6.63 -7.25
C ASP A 110 -14.37 -8.07 -7.51
N GLU A 111 -13.63 -8.87 -8.26
CA GLU A 111 -13.93 -10.27 -8.57
C GLU A 111 -13.95 -11.16 -7.31
N LEU A 112 -13.03 -10.91 -6.37
CA LEU A 112 -12.93 -11.65 -5.12
C LEU A 112 -13.79 -11.08 -3.98
N GLY A 113 -14.51 -9.98 -4.23
CA GLY A 113 -15.31 -9.30 -3.22
C GLY A 113 -14.49 -8.69 -2.08
N ILE A 114 -13.24 -8.32 -2.36
CA ILE A 114 -12.36 -7.66 -1.40
C ILE A 114 -12.68 -6.15 -1.37
N PRO A 115 -13.08 -5.58 -0.22
CA PRO A 115 -13.33 -4.15 -0.11
C PRO A 115 -12.11 -3.34 -0.54
N ASN A 116 -12.34 -2.40 -1.46
CA ASN A 116 -11.25 -1.62 -2.02
C ASN A 116 -11.71 -0.25 -2.50
N GLN A 117 -10.81 0.71 -2.52
CA GLN A 117 -11.07 2.08 -2.94
C GLN A 117 -9.87 2.67 -3.65
N THR A 118 -10.10 3.74 -4.40
CA THR A 118 -9.02 4.50 -5.05
C THR A 118 -8.62 5.69 -4.18
N LYS A 119 -7.35 6.00 -4.12
CA LYS A 119 -6.85 7.25 -3.54
C LYS A 119 -7.31 8.43 -4.40
N THR A 120 -8.21 9.26 -3.87
CA THR A 120 -8.89 10.31 -4.65
C THR A 120 -8.15 11.64 -4.72
N LEU A 121 -7.14 11.84 -3.86
CA LEU A 121 -6.37 13.08 -3.79
C LEU A 121 -4.88 12.77 -3.83
N ILE A 122 -4.13 13.58 -4.57
CA ILE A 122 -2.66 13.48 -4.61
C ILE A 122 -2.11 13.95 -3.26
N ALA A 123 -1.71 13.00 -2.43
CA ALA A 123 -1.19 13.26 -1.10
C ALA A 123 -0.02 12.32 -0.80
N GLY A 124 1.03 12.85 -0.17
CA GLY A 124 2.22 12.07 0.21
C GLY A 124 2.95 11.45 -0.97
N GLY A 125 3.82 10.55 -0.66
CA GLY A 125 4.56 9.64 -1.53
C GLY A 125 5.00 8.46 -0.68
N ASN A 126 5.61 7.45 -1.26
CA ASN A 126 6.14 6.28 -0.59
C ASN A 126 7.33 5.71 -1.36
N ASP A 127 7.78 4.53 -0.99
CA ASP A 127 8.92 3.86 -1.60
C ASP A 127 8.81 3.66 -3.12
N SER A 128 7.58 3.65 -3.70
CA SER A 128 7.37 3.59 -5.16
C SER A 128 8.09 4.73 -5.88
N GLY A 129 8.18 5.91 -5.25
CA GLY A 129 8.88 7.06 -5.83
C GLY A 129 10.36 6.81 -6.13
N ALA A 130 11.02 5.98 -5.33
CA ALA A 130 12.40 5.56 -5.56
C ALA A 130 12.52 4.32 -6.45
N ILE A 131 11.54 3.42 -6.33
CA ILE A 131 11.54 2.13 -7.03
C ILE A 131 11.29 2.33 -8.53
N HIS A 132 10.23 3.07 -8.90
CA HIS A 132 9.80 3.16 -10.30
C HIS A 132 10.83 3.81 -11.24
N VAL A 133 11.76 4.60 -10.71
CA VAL A 133 12.86 5.22 -11.47
C VAL A 133 14.17 4.45 -11.37
N SER A 134 14.16 3.27 -10.75
CA SER A 134 15.39 2.46 -10.60
C SER A 134 15.77 1.85 -11.94
N ARG A 135 17.09 1.89 -12.24
CA ARG A 135 17.67 1.35 -13.48
C ARG A 135 16.93 1.83 -14.75
N GLY A 136 16.31 0.93 -15.49
CA GLY A 136 15.54 1.20 -16.71
C GLY A 136 14.07 1.55 -16.47
N GLY A 137 13.65 1.59 -15.21
CA GLY A 137 12.27 1.73 -14.77
C GLY A 137 11.71 0.41 -14.22
N VAL A 138 10.81 0.51 -13.25
CA VAL A 138 10.11 -0.61 -12.62
C VAL A 138 8.62 -0.30 -12.62
N ARG A 139 7.79 -1.22 -13.06
CA ARG A 139 6.33 -1.09 -12.96
C ARG A 139 5.93 -1.17 -11.49
N THR A 140 5.15 -0.21 -11.00
CA THR A 140 4.82 -0.16 -9.57
C THR A 140 3.32 -0.09 -9.34
N CYS A 141 2.87 -0.79 -8.28
CA CYS A 141 1.54 -0.70 -7.70
C CYS A 141 1.69 -0.41 -6.21
N ALA A 142 0.85 0.45 -5.63
CA ALA A 142 0.80 0.66 -4.19
C ALA A 142 -0.56 0.32 -3.63
N LEU A 143 -0.56 -0.54 -2.60
CA LEU A 143 -1.70 -0.98 -1.83
C LEU A 143 -1.55 -0.48 -0.40
N SER A 144 -2.49 0.31 0.08
CA SER A 144 -2.33 1.01 1.35
C SER A 144 -3.48 0.79 2.30
N VAL A 145 -3.16 0.73 3.59
CA VAL A 145 -4.15 0.73 4.69
C VAL A 145 -4.55 2.17 5.00
N PRO A 146 -5.83 2.56 4.91
CA PRO A 146 -6.29 3.89 5.27
C PRO A 146 -6.12 4.14 6.77
N THR A 147 -5.36 5.17 7.14
CA THR A 147 -4.97 5.44 8.51
C THR A 147 -5.15 6.90 8.87
N ARG A 148 -5.76 7.20 10.03
CA ARG A 148 -5.82 8.56 10.59
C ARG A 148 -4.57 8.86 11.39
N TYR A 149 -4.23 10.14 11.41
CA TYR A 149 -3.17 10.68 12.26
C TYR A 149 -1.79 10.07 11.96
N LEU A 150 -1.49 9.85 10.68
CA LEU A 150 -0.15 9.46 10.25
C LEU A 150 0.91 10.40 10.85
N HIS A 151 2.12 9.89 11.04
CA HIS A 151 3.25 10.63 11.60
C HIS A 151 2.96 11.22 12.99
N SER A 152 2.02 10.59 13.72
CA SER A 152 1.69 10.95 15.10
C SER A 152 1.92 9.76 16.04
N PRO A 153 1.99 10.01 17.37
CA PRO A 153 2.12 8.91 18.32
C PRO A 153 0.83 8.06 18.49
N ALA A 154 -0.22 8.38 17.78
CA ALA A 154 -1.54 7.78 17.95
C ALA A 154 -2.28 7.55 16.61
N CYS A 155 -1.63 6.87 15.67
CA CYS A 155 -2.25 6.44 14.43
C CYS A 155 -3.43 5.51 14.69
N VAL A 156 -4.48 5.59 13.87
CA VAL A 156 -5.68 4.75 13.99
C VAL A 156 -6.05 4.17 12.64
N ALA A 157 -6.01 2.85 12.53
CA ALA A 157 -6.47 2.07 11.40
C ALA A 157 -7.64 1.18 11.79
N LYS A 158 -8.37 0.63 10.82
CA LYS A 158 -9.41 -0.37 11.05
C LYS A 158 -8.87 -1.76 10.71
N GLU A 159 -9.16 -2.75 11.54
CA GLU A 159 -8.70 -4.13 11.35
C GLU A 159 -9.16 -4.69 10.02
N SER A 160 -10.42 -4.45 9.63
CA SER A 160 -10.97 -4.90 8.34
C SER A 160 -10.23 -4.31 7.12
N ASP A 161 -9.64 -3.12 7.23
CA ASP A 161 -8.88 -2.52 6.14
C ASP A 161 -7.50 -3.17 6.01
N ILE A 162 -6.89 -3.53 7.15
CA ILE A 162 -5.63 -4.30 7.17
C ILE A 162 -5.85 -5.67 6.54
N GLU A 163 -6.93 -6.36 6.93
CA GLU A 163 -7.29 -7.67 6.35
C GLU A 163 -7.59 -7.58 4.84
N ALA A 164 -8.32 -6.55 4.41
CA ALA A 164 -8.61 -6.33 3.00
C ALA A 164 -7.33 -6.06 2.20
N THR A 165 -6.40 -5.27 2.77
CA THR A 165 -5.11 -4.97 2.14
C THR A 165 -4.25 -6.23 2.05
N ALA A 166 -4.22 -7.08 3.08
CA ALA A 166 -3.50 -8.34 3.06
C ALA A 166 -4.04 -9.29 1.98
N LYS A 167 -5.34 -9.49 1.92
CA LYS A 167 -5.99 -10.34 0.91
C LYS A 167 -5.73 -9.83 -0.51
N LEU A 168 -5.82 -8.51 -0.71
CA LEU A 168 -5.55 -7.94 -2.03
C LEU A 168 -4.07 -8.01 -2.40
N ALA A 169 -3.15 -7.85 -1.45
CA ALA A 169 -1.72 -7.98 -1.70
C ALA A 169 -1.35 -9.38 -2.21
N GLU A 170 -1.88 -10.42 -1.57
CA GLU A 170 -1.68 -11.80 -1.98
C GLU A 170 -2.30 -12.08 -3.36
N ALA A 171 -3.56 -11.70 -3.57
CA ALA A 171 -4.25 -11.92 -4.84
C ALA A 171 -3.61 -11.13 -6.00
N ALA A 172 -3.19 -9.89 -5.75
CA ALA A 172 -2.53 -9.05 -6.75
C ALA A 172 -1.15 -9.60 -7.11
N LEU A 173 -0.40 -10.16 -6.15
CA LEU A 173 0.89 -10.81 -6.44
C LEU A 173 0.70 -11.94 -7.46
N GLY A 174 -0.30 -12.81 -7.25
CA GLY A 174 -0.64 -13.86 -8.21
C GLY A 174 -1.04 -13.32 -9.57
N ALA A 175 -1.95 -12.35 -9.62
CA ALA A 175 -2.40 -11.75 -10.86
C ALA A 175 -1.27 -11.05 -11.64
N PHE A 176 -0.32 -10.42 -10.95
CA PHE A 176 0.81 -9.74 -11.57
C PHE A 176 1.90 -10.71 -12.06
N ALA A 177 2.01 -11.88 -11.44
CA ALA A 177 2.95 -12.92 -11.87
C ALA A 177 2.57 -13.55 -13.23
N GLU A 178 1.32 -13.38 -13.66
CA GLU A 178 0.83 -13.86 -14.96
C GLU A 178 1.04 -12.85 -16.11
N LEU A 179 1.56 -11.64 -15.84
CA LEU A 179 1.86 -10.61 -16.84
C LEU A 179 3.23 -10.80 -17.48
#